data_e7ea9649269618a377641f35f0db62b1
#
_entry.id   e7ea9649269618a377641f35f0db62b1
#
_cell.length_a   1.000
_cell.length_b   1.000
_cell.length_c   1.000
_cell.angle_alpha   90.00
_cell.angle_beta   90.00
_cell.angle_gamma   90.00
#
_symmetry.space_group_name_H-M   'P 1'
#
loop_
_entity.id
_entity.type
_entity.pdbx_description
1 polymer ?
#
loop_
_entity_poly.entity_id
_entity_poly.type
_entity_poly.pdbx_seq_one_letter_code
_entity_poly.pdbx_strand_id
1 'polypeptide(L)'
;MSGTPEKILEYLLDTVSLETNYCNPTDSFLGDFLRMHSIFMPTAQLHRALLTHYRGRDPGPEEVVVQEGMAGRADPSVAMKEKVLHLVTQWVSLLGARAQEDPAVLALLQELRSLVLNDAELGEHAENDGVSYNTKHETTRNTSVREKLRNWVWILDRVPGRCDRTGSSPREREPVRRSERGSSASVGHGHRLSVCPWEGTHDPCPPPAPQGPHLGLDTLLEGYSSKELANHLNAYDWEIFQRIHELDVVEHVVGRGEGVSGGGRTHLDSYLTRFNLLQYWVVTGICLCAHLGRRSALLRKFIKMAARCKELRNMNSFFALMFGLSNAAVRRLSLTWERLPSKHRGIFQDLERLLDPSRNHWVYRQTVRKFNSAYLPFLPLLLKDLTFIHEGNKTYLNGLVNFEKMRMLSRVVSVVPRCQCNQDVSEPSLGERREQTLRVSLRELRGIDNQGTLNQLSLELEPPRDRGPANPPTAK
;
A
#
# COMPACT_ATOMS: atom_id res chain seq x y z
N MET A 1 -6.17 -11.36 -23.58
CA MET A 1 -6.48 -12.75 -23.18
C MET A 1 -7.75 -12.74 -22.35
N SER A 2 -8.66 -13.69 -22.59
CA SER A 2 -9.86 -13.92 -21.78
C SER A 2 -10.11 -15.43 -21.69
N GLY A 3 -10.60 -15.88 -20.54
CA GLY A 3 -10.87 -17.31 -20.29
C GLY A 3 -11.64 -17.49 -18.99
N THR A 4 -12.11 -18.73 -18.72
CA THR A 4 -12.58 -19.05 -17.37
C THR A 4 -11.41 -19.04 -16.38
N PRO A 5 -11.65 -18.84 -15.08
CA PRO A 5 -10.58 -18.85 -14.07
C PRO A 5 -9.68 -20.09 -14.18
N GLU A 6 -10.30 -21.26 -14.35
CA GLU A 6 -9.60 -22.56 -14.47
C GLU A 6 -8.72 -22.62 -15.74
N LYS A 7 -9.23 -22.15 -16.88
CA LYS A 7 -8.48 -22.12 -18.14
C LYS A 7 -7.29 -21.16 -18.10
N ILE A 8 -7.41 -20.06 -17.36
CA ILE A 8 -6.30 -19.12 -17.14
C ILE A 8 -5.22 -19.78 -16.29
N LEU A 9 -5.60 -20.52 -15.24
CA LEU A 9 -4.65 -21.27 -14.41
C LEU A 9 -3.98 -22.41 -15.21
N GLU A 10 -4.75 -23.18 -15.98
CA GLU A 10 -4.24 -24.24 -16.86
C GLU A 10 -3.20 -23.65 -17.83
N TYR A 11 -3.54 -22.59 -18.54
CA TYR A 11 -2.60 -21.90 -19.44
C TYR A 11 -1.34 -21.40 -18.71
N LEU A 12 -1.48 -20.88 -17.49
CA LEU A 12 -0.34 -20.46 -16.68
C LEU A 12 0.58 -21.65 -16.38
N LEU A 13 0.01 -22.76 -15.91
CA LEU A 13 0.77 -23.98 -15.61
C LEU A 13 1.44 -24.57 -16.85
N ASP A 14 0.80 -24.49 -18.03
CA ASP A 14 1.38 -24.96 -19.28
C ASP A 14 2.58 -24.11 -19.71
N THR A 15 2.49 -22.79 -19.54
CA THR A 15 3.46 -21.84 -20.11
C THR A 15 4.53 -21.39 -19.12
N VAL A 16 4.33 -21.56 -17.79
CA VAL A 16 5.28 -21.10 -16.78
C VAL A 16 6.61 -21.89 -16.89
N SER A 17 7.71 -21.16 -16.88
CA SER A 17 9.06 -21.71 -16.74
C SER A 17 9.43 -21.79 -15.27
N LEU A 18 10.11 -22.85 -14.83
CA LEU A 18 10.61 -23.02 -13.47
C LEU A 18 11.69 -21.98 -13.07
N GLU A 19 12.25 -21.28 -14.06
CA GLU A 19 13.20 -20.19 -13.83
C GLU A 19 12.51 -18.82 -13.67
N THR A 20 11.21 -18.72 -14.00
CA THR A 20 10.46 -17.45 -13.95
C THR A 20 10.05 -17.14 -12.52
N ASN A 21 10.23 -15.89 -12.08
CA ASN A 21 9.71 -15.40 -10.81
C ASN A 21 8.61 -14.35 -11.00
N TYR A 22 7.80 -14.13 -9.97
CA TYR A 22 6.67 -13.20 -10.02
C TYR A 22 7.07 -11.72 -10.22
N CYS A 23 8.35 -11.39 -10.03
CA CYS A 23 8.90 -10.05 -10.25
C CYS A 23 9.48 -9.85 -11.66
N ASN A 24 9.44 -10.88 -12.53
CA ASN A 24 10.03 -10.80 -13.85
C ASN A 24 9.36 -9.71 -14.70
N PRO A 25 10.09 -8.69 -15.17
CA PRO A 25 9.51 -7.61 -15.97
C PRO A 25 9.21 -8.01 -17.41
N THR A 26 9.87 -9.05 -17.95
CA THR A 26 9.71 -9.50 -19.34
C THR A 26 8.56 -10.49 -19.50
N ASP A 27 8.32 -11.31 -18.49
CA ASP A 27 7.14 -12.18 -18.39
C ASP A 27 6.37 -11.85 -17.11
N SER A 28 5.40 -10.96 -17.24
CA SER A 28 4.59 -10.51 -16.12
C SER A 28 3.39 -11.41 -15.84
N PHE A 29 3.10 -12.44 -16.68
CA PHE A 29 1.86 -13.19 -16.59
C PHE A 29 1.71 -13.91 -15.24
N LEU A 30 2.77 -14.56 -14.77
CA LEU A 30 2.81 -15.18 -13.45
C LEU A 30 2.55 -14.14 -12.33
N GLY A 31 3.27 -13.04 -12.36
CA GLY A 31 3.11 -11.96 -11.37
C GLY A 31 1.74 -11.29 -11.42
N ASP A 32 1.19 -11.08 -12.62
CA ASP A 32 -0.14 -10.51 -12.82
C ASP A 32 -1.23 -11.45 -12.27
N PHE A 33 -1.11 -12.76 -12.53
CA PHE A 33 -2.02 -13.76 -11.99
C PHE A 33 -1.96 -13.81 -10.46
N LEU A 34 -0.76 -13.95 -9.89
CA LEU A 34 -0.58 -14.09 -8.45
C LEU A 34 -1.08 -12.86 -7.65
N ARG A 35 -0.95 -11.66 -8.21
CA ARG A 35 -1.46 -10.43 -7.57
C ARG A 35 -2.97 -10.28 -7.68
N MET A 36 -3.57 -10.77 -8.78
CA MET A 36 -4.95 -10.42 -9.15
C MET A 36 -5.93 -11.59 -9.09
N HIS A 37 -5.48 -12.83 -8.85
CA HIS A 37 -6.36 -14.00 -8.86
C HIS A 37 -7.56 -13.84 -7.91
N SER A 38 -7.39 -13.25 -6.74
CA SER A 38 -8.46 -13.07 -5.76
C SER A 38 -9.68 -12.30 -6.29
N ILE A 39 -9.51 -11.49 -7.36
CA ILE A 39 -10.61 -10.74 -7.99
C ILE A 39 -11.56 -11.65 -8.79
N PHE A 40 -11.05 -12.78 -9.31
CA PHE A 40 -11.82 -13.68 -10.19
C PHE A 40 -11.76 -15.16 -9.78
N MET A 41 -10.83 -15.55 -8.92
CA MET A 41 -10.65 -16.89 -8.38
C MET A 41 -10.32 -16.79 -6.89
N PRO A 42 -11.30 -16.97 -5.99
CA PRO A 42 -11.06 -16.98 -4.54
C PRO A 42 -9.98 -17.99 -4.14
N THR A 43 -9.22 -17.72 -3.07
CA THR A 43 -8.13 -18.56 -2.58
C THR A 43 -8.54 -20.04 -2.42
N ALA A 44 -9.75 -20.30 -1.91
CA ALA A 44 -10.25 -21.67 -1.77
C ALA A 44 -10.49 -22.39 -3.10
N GLN A 45 -10.83 -21.67 -4.17
CA GLN A 45 -10.98 -22.22 -5.52
C GLN A 45 -9.59 -22.48 -6.13
N LEU A 46 -8.66 -21.55 -6.00
CA LEU A 46 -7.27 -21.72 -6.42
C LEU A 46 -6.64 -22.94 -5.73
N HIS A 47 -6.84 -23.10 -4.41
CA HIS A 47 -6.39 -24.23 -3.62
C HIS A 47 -6.85 -25.56 -4.26
N ARG A 48 -8.16 -25.73 -4.47
CA ARG A 48 -8.73 -26.95 -5.06
C ARG A 48 -8.18 -27.22 -6.45
N ALA A 49 -8.09 -26.20 -7.30
CA ALA A 49 -7.60 -26.35 -8.66
C ALA A 49 -6.11 -26.78 -8.67
N LEU A 50 -5.26 -26.18 -7.83
CA LEU A 50 -3.85 -26.57 -7.71
C LEU A 50 -3.67 -28.02 -7.26
N LEU A 51 -4.46 -28.47 -6.28
CA LEU A 51 -4.42 -29.88 -5.85
C LEU A 51 -4.89 -30.84 -6.94
N THR A 52 -5.90 -30.47 -7.73
CA THR A 52 -6.35 -31.28 -8.86
C THR A 52 -5.24 -31.42 -9.91
N HIS A 53 -4.52 -30.34 -10.24
CA HIS A 53 -3.40 -30.40 -11.17
C HIS A 53 -2.20 -31.18 -10.60
N TYR A 54 -1.95 -31.10 -9.30
CA TYR A 54 -0.88 -31.85 -8.63
C TYR A 54 -1.15 -33.37 -8.64
N ARG A 55 -2.38 -33.79 -8.33
CA ARG A 55 -2.76 -35.22 -8.28
C ARG A 55 -2.86 -35.86 -9.65
N GLY A 56 -2.92 -35.07 -10.72
CA GLY A 56 -3.22 -35.53 -12.07
C GLY A 56 -4.73 -35.78 -12.27
N ARG A 57 -5.20 -35.79 -13.50
CA ARG A 57 -6.52 -36.32 -13.81
C ARG A 57 -6.43 -37.83 -13.67
N ASP A 58 -7.31 -38.44 -12.88
CA ASP A 58 -7.52 -39.91 -13.00
C ASP A 58 -7.75 -40.22 -14.47
N PRO A 59 -6.92 -41.05 -15.10
CA PRO A 59 -7.18 -41.46 -16.47
C PRO A 59 -8.49 -42.26 -16.44
N GLY A 60 -9.54 -41.68 -17.04
CA GLY A 60 -10.77 -42.42 -17.28
C GLY A 60 -10.44 -43.71 -18.07
N PRO A 61 -11.28 -44.79 -18.00
CA PRO A 61 -10.96 -46.12 -18.48
C PRO A 61 -10.76 -46.26 -19.99
N GLU A 62 -10.67 -45.19 -20.78
CA GLU A 62 -10.64 -45.23 -22.24
C GLU A 62 -9.41 -44.65 -22.96
N GLU A 63 -8.31 -44.25 -22.26
CA GLU A 63 -7.09 -43.78 -22.95
C GLU A 63 -5.81 -44.48 -22.46
N VAL A 64 -5.72 -45.78 -22.64
CA VAL A 64 -4.44 -46.49 -22.66
C VAL A 64 -4.00 -46.62 -24.13
N VAL A 65 -3.49 -45.56 -24.72
CA VAL A 65 -2.68 -45.63 -25.93
C VAL A 65 -1.23 -45.79 -25.52
N VAL A 66 -0.76 -47.00 -25.62
CA VAL A 66 0.64 -47.39 -25.50
C VAL A 66 1.46 -46.58 -26.52
N GLN A 67 2.23 -45.60 -26.08
CA GLN A 67 3.36 -45.05 -26.80
C GLN A 67 4.65 -45.59 -26.19
N GLU A 68 5.08 -46.75 -26.67
CA GLU A 68 6.46 -47.21 -26.52
C GLU A 68 7.38 -46.33 -27.38
N GLY A 69 8.42 -45.81 -26.76
CA GLY A 69 9.61 -45.37 -27.46
C GLY A 69 9.89 -43.90 -27.50
N MET A 70 10.46 -43.36 -26.39
CA MET A 70 11.55 -42.39 -26.43
C MET A 70 12.11 -42.23 -25.00
N ALA A 71 13.21 -42.87 -24.70
CA ALA A 71 13.98 -42.68 -23.51
C ALA A 71 14.56 -41.26 -23.52
N GLY A 72 14.20 -40.44 -22.51
CA GLY A 72 14.80 -39.10 -22.29
C GLY A 72 13.83 -37.94 -22.10
N ARG A 73 12.51 -38.12 -22.12
CA ARG A 73 11.54 -37.07 -21.81
C ARG A 73 11.06 -37.26 -20.36
N ALA A 74 11.26 -36.21 -19.53
CA ALA A 74 10.67 -36.18 -18.19
C ALA A 74 9.17 -36.53 -18.26
N ASP A 75 8.70 -37.36 -17.33
CA ASP A 75 7.30 -37.73 -17.22
C ASP A 75 6.40 -36.49 -17.18
N PRO A 76 5.41 -36.32 -18.06
CA PRO A 76 4.52 -35.17 -18.07
C PRO A 76 3.84 -34.93 -16.69
N SER A 77 3.60 -36.00 -15.93
CA SER A 77 3.04 -35.94 -14.58
C SER A 77 4.00 -35.24 -13.62
N VAL A 78 5.26 -35.63 -13.59
CA VAL A 78 6.30 -35.02 -12.74
C VAL A 78 6.51 -33.55 -13.09
N ALA A 79 6.58 -33.22 -14.39
CA ALA A 79 6.75 -31.85 -14.84
C ALA A 79 5.57 -30.95 -14.40
N MET A 80 4.33 -31.46 -14.39
CA MET A 80 3.16 -30.70 -13.90
C MET A 80 3.23 -30.48 -12.38
N LYS A 81 3.59 -31.51 -11.60
CA LYS A 81 3.79 -31.40 -10.16
C LYS A 81 4.83 -30.32 -9.82
N GLU A 82 5.97 -30.30 -10.52
CA GLU A 82 7.00 -29.26 -10.37
C GLU A 82 6.49 -27.85 -10.65
N LYS A 83 5.71 -27.67 -11.70
CA LYS A 83 5.12 -26.36 -12.05
C LYS A 83 4.12 -25.89 -11.00
N VAL A 84 3.27 -26.78 -10.46
CA VAL A 84 2.37 -26.45 -9.35
C VAL A 84 3.16 -25.99 -8.12
N LEU A 85 4.20 -26.73 -7.73
CA LEU A 85 5.03 -26.39 -6.61
C LEU A 85 5.78 -25.06 -6.81
N HIS A 86 6.28 -24.85 -8.03
CA HIS A 86 6.90 -23.56 -8.39
C HIS A 86 5.90 -22.40 -8.25
N LEU A 87 4.70 -22.52 -8.79
CA LEU A 87 3.66 -21.49 -8.70
C LEU A 87 3.33 -21.17 -7.24
N VAL A 88 3.13 -22.21 -6.41
CA VAL A 88 2.85 -22.02 -4.97
C VAL A 88 4.03 -21.35 -4.25
N THR A 89 5.27 -21.72 -4.59
CA THR A 89 6.48 -21.08 -4.04
C THR A 89 6.52 -19.60 -4.38
N GLN A 90 6.24 -19.23 -5.63
CA GLN A 90 6.19 -17.85 -6.08
C GLN A 90 5.05 -17.08 -5.38
N TRP A 91 3.90 -17.73 -5.19
CA TRP A 91 2.77 -17.13 -4.49
C TRP A 91 3.07 -16.85 -3.01
N VAL A 92 3.63 -17.82 -2.29
CA VAL A 92 4.05 -17.64 -0.89
C VAL A 92 5.13 -16.55 -0.78
N SER A 93 6.06 -16.49 -1.72
CA SER A 93 7.08 -15.44 -1.77
C SER A 93 6.46 -14.05 -1.96
N LEU A 94 5.40 -13.95 -2.78
CA LEU A 94 4.64 -12.71 -2.97
C LEU A 94 3.88 -12.33 -1.69
N LEU A 95 3.19 -13.30 -1.06
CA LEU A 95 2.39 -13.07 0.14
C LEU A 95 3.26 -12.67 1.34
N GLY A 96 4.49 -13.19 1.44
CA GLY A 96 5.37 -12.94 2.58
C GLY A 96 4.72 -13.32 3.91
N ALA A 97 4.69 -12.41 4.87
CA ALA A 97 4.08 -12.65 6.19
C ALA A 97 2.57 -12.93 6.13
N ARG A 98 1.85 -12.39 5.15
CA ARG A 98 0.41 -12.62 4.97
C ARG A 98 0.05 -14.10 4.71
N ALA A 99 0.98 -14.88 4.17
CA ALA A 99 0.76 -16.31 3.97
C ALA A 99 0.47 -17.07 5.28
N GLN A 100 0.94 -16.53 6.41
CA GLN A 100 0.71 -17.11 7.75
C GLN A 100 -0.62 -16.67 8.38
N GLU A 101 -1.23 -15.61 7.84
CA GLU A 101 -2.47 -15.03 8.34
C GLU A 101 -3.70 -15.59 7.62
N ASP A 102 -3.54 -16.15 6.40
CA ASP A 102 -4.63 -16.73 5.61
C ASP A 102 -4.79 -18.24 5.87
N PRO A 103 -5.88 -18.67 6.53
CA PRO A 103 -6.12 -20.09 6.83
C PRO A 103 -6.22 -20.97 5.58
N ALA A 104 -6.69 -20.43 4.44
CA ALA A 104 -6.83 -21.18 3.19
C ALA A 104 -5.45 -21.43 2.56
N VAL A 105 -4.52 -20.48 2.67
CA VAL A 105 -3.13 -20.66 2.25
C VAL A 105 -2.45 -21.70 3.13
N LEU A 106 -2.59 -21.61 4.45
CA LEU A 106 -2.00 -22.57 5.37
C LEU A 106 -2.52 -23.99 5.13
N ALA A 107 -3.82 -24.16 4.89
CA ALA A 107 -4.42 -25.47 4.57
C ALA A 107 -3.83 -26.06 3.28
N LEU A 108 -3.69 -25.25 2.22
CA LEU A 108 -3.04 -25.68 0.97
C LEU A 108 -1.61 -26.14 1.21
N LEU A 109 -0.83 -25.37 1.97
CA LEU A 109 0.57 -25.68 2.25
C LEU A 109 0.72 -26.99 3.03
N GLN A 110 -0.14 -27.23 4.02
CA GLN A 110 -0.15 -28.48 4.78
C GLN A 110 -0.52 -29.69 3.93
N GLU A 111 -1.52 -29.56 3.06
CA GLU A 111 -1.97 -30.63 2.18
C GLU A 111 -0.92 -30.96 1.11
N LEU A 112 -0.34 -29.93 0.45
CA LEU A 112 0.75 -30.15 -0.50
C LEU A 112 1.98 -30.78 0.15
N ARG A 113 2.34 -30.35 1.38
CA ARG A 113 3.43 -30.98 2.13
C ARG A 113 3.18 -32.49 2.32
N SER A 114 1.97 -32.87 2.74
CA SER A 114 1.59 -34.28 2.91
C SER A 114 1.70 -35.07 1.61
N LEU A 115 1.22 -34.49 0.48
CA LEU A 115 1.29 -35.13 -0.82
C LEU A 115 2.73 -35.31 -1.31
N VAL A 116 3.56 -34.28 -1.19
CA VAL A 116 4.99 -34.31 -1.60
C VAL A 116 5.79 -35.33 -0.80
N LEU A 117 5.55 -35.45 0.51
CA LEU A 117 6.24 -36.44 1.35
C LEU A 117 5.87 -37.89 1.01
N ASN A 118 4.66 -38.10 0.52
CA ASN A 118 4.16 -39.43 0.15
C ASN A 118 4.37 -39.78 -1.34
N ASP A 119 4.92 -38.85 -2.13
CA ASP A 119 5.09 -39.02 -3.57
C ASP A 119 6.43 -39.70 -3.88
N ALA A 120 6.38 -41.00 -4.26
CA ALA A 120 7.55 -41.82 -4.58
C ALA A 120 8.24 -41.35 -5.89
N GLU A 121 7.47 -40.82 -6.88
CA GLU A 121 8.00 -40.41 -8.18
C GLU A 121 8.97 -39.23 -8.09
N LEU A 122 8.76 -38.32 -7.15
CA LEU A 122 9.68 -37.20 -6.87
C LEU A 122 10.97 -37.68 -6.15
N GLY A 123 11.01 -38.94 -5.67
CA GLY A 123 12.16 -39.54 -4.96
C GLY A 123 13.14 -40.25 -5.88
N GLU A 124 12.72 -40.88 -6.96
CA GLU A 124 13.54 -41.76 -7.80
C GLU A 124 14.45 -41.02 -8.80
N HIS A 125 14.08 -39.82 -9.28
CA HIS A 125 14.96 -39.04 -10.15
C HIS A 125 16.25 -38.51 -9.48
N ALA A 126 16.40 -38.65 -8.15
CA ALA A 126 17.57 -38.21 -7.40
C ALA A 126 18.66 -39.30 -7.24
N GLU A 127 18.38 -40.57 -7.54
CA GLU A 127 19.35 -41.66 -7.36
C GLU A 127 20.10 -42.04 -8.64
N ASN A 128 19.66 -41.62 -9.84
CA ASN A 128 20.28 -41.96 -11.09
C ASN A 128 21.41 -41.06 -11.57
N ASP A 129 21.69 -39.94 -10.90
CA ASP A 129 22.88 -39.11 -11.18
C ASP A 129 24.05 -39.45 -10.25
N GLY A 130 24.39 -40.73 -10.18
CA GLY A 130 25.60 -41.22 -9.54
C GLY A 130 26.84 -40.96 -10.38
N VAL A 131 27.44 -39.77 -10.30
CA VAL A 131 28.82 -39.56 -10.71
C VAL A 131 29.57 -38.67 -9.71
N SER A 132 30.43 -39.35 -8.96
CA SER A 132 31.78 -39.02 -8.53
C SER A 132 32.21 -37.58 -8.29
N TYR A 133 32.81 -37.43 -7.11
CA TYR A 133 33.55 -36.32 -6.51
C TYR A 133 34.60 -35.67 -7.43
N ASN A 134 34.70 -34.38 -7.31
CA ASN A 134 35.78 -33.41 -7.25
C ASN A 134 35.58 -32.24 -8.20
N THR A 135 35.37 -31.08 -7.68
CA THR A 135 36.29 -29.94 -7.76
C THR A 135 35.54 -28.64 -7.37
N LYS A 136 36.25 -27.83 -6.61
CA LYS A 136 35.93 -26.45 -6.28
C LYS A 136 35.73 -25.64 -7.56
N HIS A 137 34.61 -24.96 -7.70
CA HIS A 137 34.43 -23.62 -8.22
C HIS A 137 32.95 -23.40 -8.56
N GLU A 138 32.41 -22.27 -8.10
CA GLU A 138 31.26 -21.53 -8.57
C GLU A 138 30.42 -22.13 -9.70
N THR A 139 29.20 -22.57 -9.37
CA THR A 139 28.07 -22.40 -10.26
C THR A 139 26.79 -22.60 -9.48
N THR A 140 26.03 -21.53 -9.32
CA THR A 140 24.60 -21.49 -9.05
C THR A 140 23.86 -22.23 -10.18
N ARG A 141 23.82 -23.56 -10.12
CA ARG A 141 23.00 -24.37 -11.05
C ARG A 141 22.51 -25.63 -10.36
N ASN A 142 21.19 -25.80 -10.40
CA ASN A 142 20.44 -27.01 -10.05
C ASN A 142 20.51 -27.44 -8.58
N THR A 143 19.96 -26.64 -7.68
CA THR A 143 19.37 -27.22 -6.47
C THR A 143 18.24 -28.13 -6.92
N SER A 144 18.39 -29.45 -6.68
CA SER A 144 17.35 -30.45 -6.94
C SER A 144 16.01 -29.99 -6.40
N VAL A 145 14.90 -30.28 -7.10
CA VAL A 145 13.54 -30.00 -6.63
C VAL A 145 13.35 -30.47 -5.18
N ARG A 146 13.97 -31.56 -4.78
CA ARG A 146 14.00 -32.09 -3.41
C ARG A 146 14.70 -31.15 -2.43
N GLU A 147 15.74 -30.44 -2.84
CA GLU A 147 16.46 -29.47 -2.01
C GLU A 147 15.68 -28.15 -1.91
N LYS A 148 15.02 -27.73 -2.98
CA LYS A 148 14.05 -26.63 -2.98
C LYS A 148 12.86 -26.97 -2.09
N LEU A 149 12.37 -28.22 -2.12
CA LEU A 149 11.29 -28.72 -1.27
C LEU A 149 11.71 -28.90 0.18
N ARG A 150 12.96 -29.33 0.48
CA ARG A 150 13.50 -29.31 1.86
C ARG A 150 13.57 -27.90 2.41
N ASN A 151 14.01 -26.95 1.61
CA ASN A 151 14.03 -25.53 1.98
C ASN A 151 12.60 -25.01 2.17
N TRP A 152 11.64 -25.52 1.42
CA TRP A 152 10.23 -25.20 1.56
C TRP A 152 9.61 -25.76 2.84
N VAL A 153 9.89 -27.03 3.15
CA VAL A 153 9.55 -27.67 4.43
C VAL A 153 10.17 -26.89 5.58
N TRP A 154 11.40 -26.43 5.46
CA TRP A 154 12.11 -25.62 6.45
C TRP A 154 11.52 -24.21 6.61
N ILE A 155 11.00 -23.57 5.55
CA ILE A 155 10.23 -22.32 5.62
C ILE A 155 8.94 -22.55 6.39
N LEU A 156 8.26 -23.67 6.19
CA LEU A 156 7.03 -24.04 6.91
C LEU A 156 7.30 -24.42 8.37
N ASP A 157 8.44 -25.04 8.68
CA ASP A 157 8.83 -25.38 10.06
C ASP A 157 9.26 -24.14 10.88
N ARG A 158 9.64 -23.05 10.23
CA ARG A 158 9.91 -21.75 10.86
C ARG A 158 8.68 -20.89 11.08
N VAL A 159 7.51 -21.30 10.62
CA VAL A 159 6.24 -20.72 11.07
C VAL A 159 6.15 -21.02 12.58
N PRO A 160 6.16 -20.03 13.49
CA PRO A 160 6.05 -20.29 14.91
C PRO A 160 4.74 -21.02 15.15
N GLY A 161 4.82 -22.31 15.45
CA GLY A 161 3.70 -23.10 15.90
C GLY A 161 3.09 -22.39 17.10
N ARG A 162 1.78 -22.32 17.10
CA ARG A 162 0.95 -21.93 18.22
C ARG A 162 1.58 -22.52 19.49
N CYS A 163 2.13 -21.65 20.33
CA CYS A 163 2.61 -22.06 21.65
C CYS A 163 1.42 -22.65 22.41
N ASP A 164 1.39 -23.96 22.57
CA ASP A 164 0.49 -24.66 23.49
C ASP A 164 0.81 -24.16 24.89
N ARG A 165 0.09 -23.16 25.35
CA ARG A 165 -0.02 -22.83 26.76
C ARG A 165 -1.05 -23.75 27.40
N THR A 166 -0.68 -24.97 27.61
CA THR A 166 -1.31 -25.80 28.64
C THR A 166 -0.59 -25.56 29.96
N GLY A 167 -1.28 -24.96 30.89
CA GLY A 167 -0.87 -24.97 32.29
C GLY A 167 -1.06 -23.65 33.01
N SER A 168 -2.25 -23.42 33.52
CA SER A 168 -2.61 -23.20 34.92
C SER A 168 -3.94 -22.48 35.09
N SER A 169 -4.81 -23.22 35.68
CA SER A 169 -5.94 -23.03 36.58
C SER A 169 -6.69 -21.67 36.68
N PRO A 170 -7.99 -21.72 36.90
CA PRO A 170 -8.94 -20.64 36.70
C PRO A 170 -9.09 -19.78 37.96
N ARG A 171 -9.27 -18.47 37.75
CA ARG A 171 -9.94 -17.62 38.74
C ARG A 171 -11.21 -17.05 38.13
N GLU A 172 -12.29 -17.47 38.71
CA GLU A 172 -13.66 -16.97 38.61
C GLU A 172 -13.69 -15.43 38.73
N ARG A 173 -14.43 -14.78 37.87
CA ARG A 173 -15.15 -13.55 38.17
C ARG A 173 -16.45 -13.48 37.36
N GLU A 174 -17.49 -13.22 38.10
CA GLU A 174 -18.90 -13.18 37.80
C GLU A 174 -19.34 -12.23 36.67
N PRO A 175 -20.59 -12.42 36.16
CA PRO A 175 -21.10 -11.73 34.97
C PRO A 175 -21.77 -10.41 35.32
N VAL A 176 -21.47 -9.36 34.57
CA VAL A 176 -22.24 -8.11 34.58
C VAL A 176 -23.21 -8.10 33.40
N ARG A 177 -24.43 -7.80 33.77
CA ARG A 177 -25.70 -7.84 33.04
C ARG A 177 -25.70 -7.04 31.73
N ARG A 178 -26.27 -7.71 30.74
CA ARG A 178 -26.83 -7.19 29.49
C ARG A 178 -27.92 -6.16 29.75
N SER A 179 -27.90 -5.07 29.08
CA SER A 179 -29.03 -4.20 28.85
C SER A 179 -29.27 -4.09 27.35
N GLU A 180 -30.35 -4.68 26.91
CA GLU A 180 -30.92 -4.57 25.57
C GLU A 180 -31.73 -3.29 25.45
N ARG A 181 -31.57 -2.57 24.35
CA ARG A 181 -32.56 -1.79 23.58
C ARG A 181 -31.86 -1.41 22.29
N GLY A 182 -32.26 -1.81 21.15
CA GLY A 182 -33.55 -1.84 20.51
C GLY A 182 -33.55 -0.87 19.35
N SER A 183 -33.53 -1.43 18.10
CA SER A 183 -34.15 -0.85 16.90
C SER A 183 -33.54 0.43 16.31
N SER A 184 -33.11 0.51 15.09
CA SER A 184 -33.85 0.31 13.83
C SER A 184 -32.88 0.52 12.63
N ALA A 185 -33.18 -0.17 11.58
CA ALA A 185 -32.52 -0.12 10.28
C ALA A 185 -32.65 1.26 9.62
N SER A 186 -31.60 1.73 8.98
CA SER A 186 -31.77 2.51 7.76
C SER A 186 -30.63 2.22 6.77
N VAL A 187 -31.06 1.92 5.59
CA VAL A 187 -30.44 1.57 4.35
C VAL A 187 -29.44 2.63 3.89
N GLY A 188 -28.29 2.12 3.42
CA GLY A 188 -27.43 2.58 2.38
C GLY A 188 -27.18 4.06 2.15
N HIS A 189 -25.90 4.38 2.02
CA HIS A 189 -25.47 5.23 0.89
C HIS A 189 -23.95 5.09 0.73
N GLY A 190 -23.55 4.90 -0.50
CA GLY A 190 -22.19 4.65 -0.91
C GLY A 190 -21.20 5.74 -0.48
N HIS A 191 -20.12 5.32 0.10
CA HIS A 191 -19.00 6.20 0.41
C HIS A 191 -18.27 6.59 -0.87
N ARG A 192 -18.51 7.82 -1.31
CA ARG A 192 -17.71 8.49 -2.33
C ARG A 192 -16.28 8.65 -1.82
N LEU A 193 -15.33 8.16 -2.60
CA LEU A 193 -13.92 8.51 -2.47
C LEU A 193 -13.76 10.02 -2.63
N SER A 194 -13.64 10.74 -1.54
CA SER A 194 -13.15 12.12 -1.58
C SER A 194 -11.62 12.07 -1.74
N VAL A 195 -11.17 11.90 -2.98
CA VAL A 195 -9.75 12.02 -3.34
C VAL A 195 -9.42 13.47 -3.76
N CYS A 196 -10.41 14.34 -3.80
CA CYS A 196 -10.23 15.77 -4.01
C CYS A 196 -11.11 16.53 -3.03
N PRO A 197 -10.55 17.42 -2.19
CA PRO A 197 -11.30 18.16 -1.17
C PRO A 197 -12.03 19.38 -1.74
N TRP A 198 -12.52 19.36 -2.96
CA TRP A 198 -13.04 20.58 -3.57
C TRP A 198 -14.54 20.74 -3.51
N GLU A 199 -15.32 19.68 -3.37
CA GLU A 199 -16.78 19.82 -3.29
C GLU A 199 -17.39 18.69 -2.46
N GLY A 200 -17.75 19.00 -1.23
CA GLY A 200 -18.56 18.15 -0.37
C GLY A 200 -19.28 18.97 0.67
N THR A 201 -20.56 19.23 0.44
CA THR A 201 -21.49 19.70 1.46
C THR A 201 -21.62 18.62 2.52
N HIS A 202 -20.99 18.84 3.67
CA HIS A 202 -21.23 18.05 4.87
C HIS A 202 -22.13 18.86 5.81
N ASP A 203 -23.19 18.22 6.27
CA ASP A 203 -24.02 18.70 7.37
C ASP A 203 -23.14 19.00 8.58
N PRO A 204 -23.39 20.10 9.32
CA PRO A 204 -22.56 20.52 10.41
C PRO A 204 -22.71 19.57 11.60
N CYS A 205 -21.72 18.70 11.78
CA CYS A 205 -21.50 18.11 13.09
C CYS A 205 -21.16 19.23 14.07
N PRO A 206 -21.77 19.32 15.27
CA PRO A 206 -21.46 20.36 16.21
C PRO A 206 -19.95 20.38 16.52
N PRO A 207 -19.34 21.58 16.60
CA PRO A 207 -17.91 21.69 16.83
C PRO A 207 -17.56 20.99 18.14
N PRO A 208 -16.53 20.09 18.16
CA PRO A 208 -16.02 19.59 19.42
C PRO A 208 -15.57 20.78 20.25
N ALA A 209 -15.97 20.79 21.53
CA ALA A 209 -15.57 21.79 22.49
C ALA A 209 -14.06 22.03 22.40
N PRO A 210 -13.57 23.28 22.56
CA PRO A 210 -12.16 23.59 22.49
C PRO A 210 -11.41 22.78 23.55
N GLN A 211 -10.83 21.66 23.13
CA GLN A 211 -9.98 20.87 23.98
C GLN A 211 -8.67 21.60 24.11
N GLY A 212 -8.27 21.85 25.32
CA GLY A 212 -7.17 22.64 25.81
C GLY A 212 -5.80 22.52 25.13
N PRO A 213 -4.80 23.15 25.65
CA PRO A 213 -3.86 24.03 24.95
C PRO A 213 -3.06 23.29 23.87
N HIS A 214 -2.98 23.90 22.70
CA HIS A 214 -2.09 23.56 21.57
C HIS A 214 -0.59 23.74 21.91
N LEU A 215 -0.19 23.39 23.13
CA LEU A 215 1.19 23.50 23.59
C LEU A 215 2.19 22.71 22.76
N GLY A 216 1.74 21.60 22.10
CA GLY A 216 2.60 20.76 21.28
C GLY A 216 3.01 21.37 19.94
N LEU A 217 2.14 22.17 19.30
CA LEU A 217 2.37 22.71 17.97
C LEU A 217 3.44 23.81 17.97
N ASP A 218 3.32 24.81 18.83
CA ASP A 218 4.26 25.92 18.92
C ASP A 218 5.63 25.42 19.37
N THR A 219 5.68 24.58 20.41
CA THR A 219 6.92 24.00 20.93
C THR A 219 7.63 23.16 19.84
N LEU A 220 6.88 22.37 19.06
CA LEU A 220 7.42 21.56 17.98
C LEU A 220 7.97 22.45 16.85
N LEU A 221 7.19 23.44 16.43
CA LEU A 221 7.58 24.33 15.33
C LEU A 221 8.68 25.30 15.70
N GLU A 222 8.84 25.70 16.96
CA GLU A 222 9.91 26.59 17.41
C GLU A 222 11.18 25.84 17.83
N GLY A 223 11.02 24.66 18.41
CA GLY A 223 12.12 23.89 18.98
C GLY A 223 13.02 23.19 17.97
N TYR A 224 12.55 22.96 16.71
CA TYR A 224 13.26 22.20 15.70
C TYR A 224 13.37 22.95 14.37
N SER A 225 14.47 22.74 13.63
CA SER A 225 14.66 23.32 12.31
C SER A 225 13.76 22.65 11.25
N SER A 226 13.54 23.33 10.11
CA SER A 226 12.79 22.75 8.97
C SER A 226 13.41 21.46 8.46
N LYS A 227 14.75 21.33 8.54
CA LYS A 227 15.49 20.14 8.10
C LYS A 227 15.28 18.98 9.05
N GLU A 228 15.36 19.19 10.36
CA GLU A 228 15.10 18.17 11.38
C GLU A 228 13.67 17.64 11.25
N LEU A 229 12.68 18.53 11.22
CA LEU A 229 11.27 18.16 11.07
C LEU A 229 11.03 17.34 9.80
N ALA A 230 11.56 17.76 8.65
CA ALA A 230 11.37 17.03 7.39
C ALA A 230 12.08 15.67 7.39
N ASN A 231 13.28 15.56 7.99
CA ASN A 231 13.98 14.29 8.09
C ASN A 231 13.21 13.29 8.97
N HIS A 232 12.65 13.73 10.10
CA HIS A 232 11.86 12.87 10.98
C HIS A 232 10.48 12.52 10.39
N LEU A 233 9.84 13.43 9.64
CA LEU A 233 8.65 13.11 8.86
C LEU A 233 8.97 12.00 7.85
N ASN A 234 10.09 12.14 7.16
CA ASN A 234 10.54 11.13 6.19
C ASN A 234 10.78 9.77 6.85
N ALA A 235 11.49 9.71 7.96
CA ALA A 235 11.77 8.46 8.67
C ALA A 235 10.48 7.77 9.13
N TYR A 236 9.53 8.54 9.67
CA TYR A 236 8.25 8.01 10.13
C TYR A 236 7.35 7.55 8.97
N ASP A 237 7.28 8.30 7.88
CA ASP A 237 6.52 7.90 6.70
C ASP A 237 7.09 6.60 6.09
N TRP A 238 8.42 6.42 6.10
CA TRP A 238 9.06 5.17 5.69
C TRP A 238 8.69 4.01 6.62
N GLU A 239 8.70 4.22 7.93
CA GLU A 239 8.32 3.18 8.91
C GLU A 239 6.92 2.62 8.63
N ILE A 240 5.96 3.49 8.27
CA ILE A 240 4.59 3.07 7.94
C ILE A 240 4.55 2.45 6.54
N PHE A 241 5.17 3.08 5.55
CA PHE A 241 5.08 2.66 4.15
C PHE A 241 5.69 1.27 3.91
N GLN A 242 6.77 0.93 4.60
CA GLN A 242 7.39 -0.40 4.51
C GLN A 242 6.48 -1.54 4.97
N ARG A 243 5.47 -1.24 5.79
CA ARG A 243 4.51 -2.22 6.27
C ARG A 243 3.30 -2.38 5.34
N ILE A 244 3.17 -1.53 4.31
CA ILE A 244 2.09 -1.63 3.34
C ILE A 244 2.44 -2.72 2.34
N HIS A 245 1.61 -3.74 2.27
CA HIS A 245 1.72 -4.77 1.25
C HIS A 245 1.01 -4.34 -0.04
N GLU A 246 1.51 -4.77 -1.20
CA GLU A 246 0.90 -4.42 -2.49
C GLU A 246 -0.56 -4.92 -2.60
N LEU A 247 -0.91 -6.03 -1.97
CA LEU A 247 -2.27 -6.54 -1.94
C LEU A 247 -3.22 -5.73 -1.06
N ASP A 248 -2.74 -5.01 -0.02
CA ASP A 248 -3.59 -4.10 0.77
C ASP A 248 -4.20 -3.02 -0.12
N VAL A 249 -3.44 -2.59 -1.12
CA VAL A 249 -3.87 -1.57 -2.09
C VAL A 249 -4.93 -2.12 -3.04
N VAL A 250 -4.81 -3.39 -3.45
CA VAL A 250 -5.83 -4.09 -4.26
C VAL A 250 -7.12 -4.23 -3.47
N GLU A 251 -7.04 -4.80 -2.27
CA GLU A 251 -8.18 -5.03 -1.38
C GLU A 251 -8.90 -3.72 -1.03
N HIS A 252 -8.16 -2.64 -0.80
CA HIS A 252 -8.72 -1.32 -0.54
C HIS A 252 -9.60 -0.81 -1.70
N VAL A 253 -9.25 -1.12 -2.95
CA VAL A 253 -9.99 -0.67 -4.14
C VAL A 253 -11.12 -1.64 -4.51
N VAL A 254 -10.83 -2.94 -4.49
CA VAL A 254 -11.76 -3.98 -4.95
C VAL A 254 -12.74 -4.38 -3.85
N GLY A 255 -12.28 -4.49 -2.59
CA GLY A 255 -13.06 -4.98 -1.45
C GLY A 255 -14.12 -4.01 -0.92
N ARG A 256 -14.29 -2.84 -1.49
CA ARG A 256 -15.30 -1.85 -1.07
C ARG A 256 -16.75 -2.27 -1.30
N GLY A 257 -17.00 -3.35 -2.03
CA GLY A 257 -18.34 -3.84 -2.34
C GLY A 257 -18.88 -4.91 -1.40
N GLU A 258 -18.05 -5.61 -0.68
CA GLU A 258 -18.45 -6.71 0.20
C GLU A 258 -17.81 -6.51 1.57
N GLY A 259 -18.66 -6.30 2.58
CA GLY A 259 -18.28 -5.98 3.95
C GLY A 259 -17.40 -7.03 4.63
N VAL A 260 -16.16 -7.16 4.20
CA VAL A 260 -15.13 -7.85 4.95
C VAL A 260 -14.63 -6.92 6.04
N SER A 261 -15.44 -6.85 7.09
CA SER A 261 -15.17 -6.14 8.32
C SER A 261 -14.26 -6.98 9.22
N GLY A 262 -13.03 -7.18 8.80
CA GLY A 262 -11.95 -7.54 9.71
C GLY A 262 -11.54 -6.25 10.44
N GLY A 263 -12.07 -6.03 11.64
CA GLY A 263 -12.07 -4.76 12.37
C GLY A 263 -10.72 -4.20 12.82
N GLY A 264 -9.68 -4.24 12.00
CA GLY A 264 -8.37 -3.65 12.25
C GLY A 264 -8.03 -2.57 11.22
N ARG A 265 -7.51 -1.43 11.70
CA ARG A 265 -6.99 -0.37 10.85
C ARG A 265 -5.78 -0.89 10.09
N THR A 266 -5.81 -0.92 8.77
CA THR A 266 -4.69 -1.38 7.96
C THR A 266 -3.52 -0.39 7.99
N HIS A 267 -2.32 -0.85 7.60
CA HIS A 267 -1.16 0.05 7.47
C HIS A 267 -1.40 1.09 6.37
N LEU A 268 -2.13 0.72 5.31
CA LEU A 268 -2.56 1.64 4.27
C LEU A 268 -3.48 2.74 4.83
N ASP A 269 -4.49 2.39 5.64
CA ASP A 269 -5.39 3.37 6.27
C ASP A 269 -4.63 4.30 7.20
N SER A 270 -3.64 3.77 7.93
CA SER A 270 -2.77 4.55 8.81
C SER A 270 -1.95 5.56 8.00
N TYR A 271 -1.42 5.16 6.85
CA TYR A 271 -0.65 6.02 5.96
C TYR A 271 -1.51 7.12 5.34
N LEU A 272 -2.72 6.80 4.88
CA LEU A 272 -3.67 7.76 4.32
C LEU A 272 -4.19 8.74 5.40
N THR A 273 -4.48 8.23 6.60
CA THR A 273 -4.86 9.09 7.74
C THR A 273 -3.73 10.05 8.10
N ARG A 274 -2.50 9.57 8.10
CA ARG A 274 -1.31 10.39 8.35
C ARG A 274 -1.15 11.51 7.34
N PHE A 275 -1.38 11.23 6.06
CA PHE A 275 -1.38 12.24 5.01
C PHE A 275 -2.36 13.38 5.31
N ASN A 276 -3.60 13.06 5.65
CA ASN A 276 -4.63 14.05 5.99
C ASN A 276 -4.28 14.83 7.26
N LEU A 277 -3.79 14.15 8.30
CA LEU A 277 -3.36 14.80 9.54
C LEU A 277 -2.25 15.82 9.30
N LEU A 278 -1.25 15.48 8.47
CA LEU A 278 -0.15 16.38 8.16
C LEU A 278 -0.64 17.62 7.38
N GLN A 279 -1.57 17.44 6.45
CA GLN A 279 -2.21 18.53 5.71
C GLN A 279 -2.93 19.49 6.65
N TYR A 280 -3.81 18.96 7.53
CA TYR A 280 -4.58 19.79 8.46
C TYR A 280 -3.70 20.41 9.55
N TRP A 281 -2.64 19.75 9.98
CA TRP A 281 -1.66 20.28 10.91
C TRP A 281 -1.00 21.56 10.38
N VAL A 282 -0.64 21.62 9.09
CA VAL A 282 -0.09 22.83 8.45
C VAL A 282 -1.11 23.97 8.49
N VAL A 283 -2.35 23.71 8.09
CA VAL A 283 -3.40 24.73 8.04
C VAL A 283 -3.71 25.25 9.44
N THR A 284 -3.85 24.35 10.40
CA THR A 284 -4.11 24.69 11.82
C THR A 284 -3.01 25.53 12.39
N GLY A 285 -1.73 25.15 12.17
CA GLY A 285 -0.58 25.88 12.67
C GLY A 285 -0.52 27.33 12.15
N ILE A 286 -0.92 27.53 10.90
CA ILE A 286 -0.96 28.87 10.31
C ILE A 286 -2.18 29.65 10.80
N CYS A 287 -3.38 29.03 10.84
CA CYS A 287 -4.63 29.71 11.20
C CYS A 287 -4.76 30.00 12.70
N LEU A 288 -4.07 29.29 13.58
CA LEU A 288 -4.03 29.60 15.03
C LEU A 288 -2.96 30.64 15.41
N CYS A 289 -2.06 30.98 14.48
CA CYS A 289 -0.99 31.96 14.77
C CYS A 289 -1.49 33.38 14.57
N ALA A 290 -1.89 34.06 15.66
CA ALA A 290 -2.43 35.42 15.62
C ALA A 290 -1.40 36.45 15.12
N HIS A 291 -0.12 36.32 15.51
CA HIS A 291 0.92 37.28 15.21
C HIS A 291 1.44 37.19 13.78
N LEU A 292 1.21 38.20 12.95
CA LEU A 292 1.55 38.23 11.51
C LEU A 292 3.01 37.83 11.21
N GLY A 293 3.97 38.36 12.02
CA GLY A 293 5.40 38.05 11.82
C GLY A 293 5.73 36.60 12.06
N ARG A 294 5.18 36.00 13.15
CA ARG A 294 5.32 34.55 13.44
C ARG A 294 4.63 33.70 12.37
N ARG A 295 3.42 34.10 11.96
CA ARG A 295 2.65 33.38 10.92
C ARG A 295 3.41 33.35 9.59
N SER A 296 4.02 34.44 9.16
CA SER A 296 4.87 34.48 7.97
C SER A 296 6.15 33.64 8.14
N ALA A 297 6.73 33.58 9.34
CA ALA A 297 7.86 32.70 9.64
C ALA A 297 7.46 31.20 9.60
N LEU A 298 6.27 30.83 10.08
CA LEU A 298 5.71 29.48 9.96
C LEU A 298 5.48 29.09 8.51
N LEU A 299 4.86 29.99 7.73
CA LEU A 299 4.66 29.78 6.28
C LEU A 299 6.00 29.46 5.59
N ARG A 300 7.03 30.27 5.85
CA ARG A 300 8.40 30.05 5.35
C ARG A 300 8.96 28.70 5.81
N LYS A 301 8.70 28.30 7.06
CA LYS A 301 9.17 27.04 7.62
C LYS A 301 8.56 25.85 6.90
N PHE A 302 7.25 25.82 6.69
CA PHE A 302 6.55 24.77 5.97
C PHE A 302 6.99 24.67 4.51
N ILE A 303 7.23 25.80 3.82
CA ILE A 303 7.80 25.81 2.45
C ILE A 303 9.17 25.13 2.44
N LYS A 304 10.05 25.41 3.41
CA LYS A 304 11.37 24.75 3.52
C LYS A 304 11.24 23.27 3.83
N MET A 305 10.27 22.88 4.67
CA MET A 305 10.00 21.46 4.93
C MET A 305 9.54 20.72 3.67
N ALA A 306 8.62 21.33 2.90
CA ALA A 306 8.15 20.74 1.63
C ALA A 306 9.30 20.58 0.62
N ALA A 307 10.16 21.61 0.48
CA ALA A 307 11.34 21.53 -0.37
C ALA A 307 12.27 20.37 0.07
N ARG A 308 12.50 20.23 1.38
CA ARG A 308 13.33 19.16 1.92
C ARG A 308 12.71 17.78 1.72
N CYS A 309 11.39 17.61 1.90
CA CYS A 309 10.69 16.35 1.61
C CYS A 309 10.83 15.96 0.14
N LYS A 310 10.75 16.91 -0.78
CA LYS A 310 11.02 16.68 -2.21
C LYS A 310 12.45 16.18 -2.46
N GLU A 311 13.45 16.78 -1.81
CA GLU A 311 14.86 16.35 -1.89
C GLU A 311 15.05 14.93 -1.37
N LEU A 312 14.37 14.59 -0.27
CA LEU A 312 14.34 13.26 0.34
C LEU A 312 13.50 12.25 -0.46
N ARG A 313 12.90 12.67 -1.57
CA ARG A 313 11.98 11.86 -2.39
C ARG A 313 10.75 11.36 -1.62
N ASN A 314 10.38 12.03 -0.55
CA ASN A 314 9.14 11.78 0.15
C ASN A 314 8.02 12.61 -0.49
N MET A 315 7.38 12.03 -1.51
CA MET A 315 6.27 12.69 -2.20
C MET A 315 5.00 12.69 -1.34
N ASN A 316 4.84 11.79 -0.39
CA ASN A 316 3.70 11.77 0.52
C ASN A 316 3.67 13.03 1.41
N SER A 317 4.68 13.22 2.26
CA SER A 317 4.78 14.42 3.09
C SER A 317 4.90 15.70 2.27
N PHE A 318 5.57 15.65 1.10
CA PHE A 318 5.63 16.79 0.16
C PHE A 318 4.24 17.26 -0.25
N PHE A 319 3.39 16.36 -0.77
CA PHE A 319 2.03 16.71 -1.19
C PHE A 319 1.15 17.14 -0.01
N ALA A 320 1.25 16.47 1.14
CA ALA A 320 0.49 16.85 2.33
C ALA A 320 0.81 18.29 2.80
N LEU A 321 2.10 18.64 2.90
CA LEU A 321 2.55 19.99 3.24
C LEU A 321 2.06 21.02 2.22
N MET A 322 2.22 20.72 0.92
CA MET A 322 1.83 21.63 -0.15
C MET A 322 0.30 21.79 -0.23
N PHE A 323 -0.49 20.75 -0.01
CA PHE A 323 -1.96 20.88 0.05
C PHE A 323 -2.38 21.73 1.26
N GLY A 324 -1.73 21.56 2.41
CA GLY A 324 -1.95 22.44 3.55
C GLY A 324 -1.66 23.90 3.22
N LEU A 325 -0.52 24.19 2.58
CA LEU A 325 -0.14 25.55 2.16
C LEU A 325 -1.07 26.11 1.06
N SER A 326 -1.62 25.28 0.22
CA SER A 326 -2.55 25.65 -0.84
C SER A 326 -4.01 25.67 -0.41
N ASN A 327 -4.32 25.30 0.85
CA ASN A 327 -5.66 25.36 1.39
C ASN A 327 -6.23 26.79 1.31
N ALA A 328 -7.53 26.91 1.02
CA ALA A 328 -8.20 28.21 0.85
C ALA A 328 -8.03 29.15 2.07
N ALA A 329 -8.10 28.58 3.30
CA ALA A 329 -7.91 29.34 4.53
C ALA A 329 -6.50 29.94 4.63
N VAL A 330 -5.48 29.27 4.10
CA VAL A 330 -4.09 29.78 4.10
C VAL A 330 -3.84 30.71 2.90
N ARG A 331 -4.32 30.34 1.71
CA ARG A 331 -4.08 31.13 0.48
C ARG A 331 -4.69 32.52 0.52
N ARG A 332 -5.80 32.71 1.22
CA ARG A 332 -6.45 34.02 1.37
C ARG A 332 -5.70 35.00 2.28
N LEU A 333 -4.76 34.55 3.10
CA LEU A 333 -3.98 35.39 4.03
C LEU A 333 -2.96 36.26 3.29
N SER A 334 -3.43 37.28 2.56
CA SER A 334 -2.61 38.10 1.66
C SER A 334 -1.47 38.81 2.39
N LEU A 335 -1.71 39.41 3.55
CA LEU A 335 -0.67 40.09 4.36
C LEU A 335 0.42 39.11 4.79
N THR A 336 0.05 37.90 5.13
CA THR A 336 0.99 36.83 5.50
C THR A 336 1.89 36.46 4.32
N TRP A 337 1.33 36.30 3.12
CA TRP A 337 2.06 35.99 1.90
C TRP A 337 2.91 37.16 1.40
N GLU A 338 2.43 38.40 1.50
CA GLU A 338 3.17 39.62 1.15
C GLU A 338 4.44 39.77 2.01
N ARG A 339 4.36 39.38 3.30
CA ARG A 339 5.51 39.44 4.23
C ARG A 339 6.54 38.31 3.97
N LEU A 340 6.21 37.31 3.16
CA LEU A 340 7.14 36.24 2.82
C LEU A 340 8.25 36.81 1.90
N PRO A 341 9.56 36.53 2.21
CA PRO A 341 10.66 36.96 1.33
C PRO A 341 10.51 36.39 -0.09
N SER A 342 10.86 37.21 -1.09
CA SER A 342 10.72 36.87 -2.52
C SER A 342 11.36 35.52 -2.90
N LYS A 343 12.54 35.22 -2.34
CA LYS A 343 13.21 33.92 -2.50
C LYS A 343 12.29 32.73 -2.13
N HIS A 344 11.59 32.81 -1.00
CA HIS A 344 10.73 31.71 -0.55
C HIS A 344 9.41 31.64 -1.31
N ARG A 345 8.94 32.79 -1.82
CA ARG A 345 7.80 32.84 -2.73
C ARG A 345 8.12 32.13 -4.05
N GLY A 346 9.32 32.38 -4.60
CA GLY A 346 9.81 31.68 -5.79
C GLY A 346 9.93 30.15 -5.56
N ILE A 347 10.51 29.73 -4.41
CA ILE A 347 10.58 28.31 -4.04
C ILE A 347 9.16 27.69 -4.02
N PHE A 348 8.19 28.35 -3.37
CA PHE A 348 6.82 27.85 -3.29
C PHE A 348 6.21 27.66 -4.70
N GLN A 349 6.36 28.64 -5.59
CA GLN A 349 5.88 28.58 -6.97
C GLN A 349 6.51 27.41 -7.76
N ASP A 350 7.80 27.15 -7.56
CA ASP A 350 8.49 26.02 -8.20
C ASP A 350 8.00 24.66 -7.65
N LEU A 351 7.70 24.58 -6.35
CA LEU A 351 7.12 23.38 -5.73
C LEU A 351 5.66 23.17 -6.18
N GLU A 352 4.90 24.24 -6.34
CA GLU A 352 3.49 24.20 -6.75
C GLU A 352 3.30 23.58 -8.14
N ARG A 353 4.28 23.70 -9.03
CA ARG A 353 4.25 23.05 -10.36
C ARG A 353 4.11 21.54 -10.31
N LEU A 354 4.59 20.89 -9.23
CA LEU A 354 4.43 19.43 -9.03
C LEU A 354 3.01 19.03 -8.66
N LEU A 355 2.20 19.96 -8.15
CA LEU A 355 0.82 19.73 -7.78
C LEU A 355 -0.14 19.83 -8.96
N ASP A 356 0.32 20.34 -10.11
CA ASP A 356 -0.51 20.54 -11.29
C ASP A 356 -1.22 19.23 -11.69
N PRO A 357 -2.57 19.17 -11.61
CA PRO A 357 -3.34 17.99 -11.97
C PRO A 357 -3.44 17.78 -13.48
N SER A 358 -3.01 18.76 -14.28
CA SER A 358 -3.13 18.73 -15.73
C SER A 358 -2.47 17.49 -16.33
N ARG A 359 -3.12 16.92 -17.35
CA ARG A 359 -2.67 15.70 -18.03
C ARG A 359 -2.40 14.56 -17.06
N ASN A 360 -3.31 14.35 -16.10
CA ASN A 360 -3.22 13.32 -15.07
C ASN A 360 -1.90 13.39 -14.28
N HIS A 361 -1.62 14.57 -13.70
CA HIS A 361 -0.40 14.83 -12.91
C HIS A 361 0.91 14.55 -13.66
N TRP A 362 0.97 14.98 -14.92
CA TRP A 362 2.11 14.73 -15.81
C TRP A 362 3.45 15.12 -15.18
N VAL A 363 3.55 16.32 -14.59
CA VAL A 363 4.80 16.82 -14.01
C VAL A 363 5.30 15.92 -12.89
N TYR A 364 4.41 15.52 -11.98
CA TYR A 364 4.71 14.57 -10.93
C TYR A 364 5.20 13.23 -11.50
N ARG A 365 4.46 12.65 -12.45
CA ARG A 365 4.79 11.34 -13.03
C ARG A 365 6.14 11.36 -13.76
N GLN A 366 6.48 12.45 -14.45
CA GLN A 366 7.79 12.61 -15.07
C GLN A 366 8.90 12.77 -14.03
N THR A 367 8.61 13.40 -12.89
CA THR A 367 9.57 13.58 -11.81
C THR A 367 9.91 12.25 -11.15
N VAL A 368 8.91 11.44 -10.78
CA VAL A 368 9.15 10.15 -10.11
C VAL A 368 9.77 9.10 -11.03
N ARG A 369 9.53 9.18 -12.35
CA ARG A 369 10.19 8.31 -13.34
C ARG A 369 11.71 8.49 -13.40
N LYS A 370 12.22 9.63 -12.96
CA LYS A 370 13.65 9.93 -12.89
C LYS A 370 14.32 9.44 -11.62
N PHE A 371 13.55 8.93 -10.68
CA PHE A 371 14.10 8.39 -9.44
C PHE A 371 14.67 6.99 -9.69
N ASN A 372 15.97 6.84 -9.48
CA ASN A 372 16.70 5.59 -9.65
C ASN A 372 16.84 4.79 -8.33
N SER A 373 16.27 5.29 -7.25
CA SER A 373 16.31 4.68 -5.92
C SER A 373 14.94 4.74 -5.28
N ALA A 374 14.80 4.11 -4.09
CA ALA A 374 13.60 4.14 -3.28
C ALA A 374 13.04 5.55 -3.08
N TYR A 375 11.72 5.65 -3.06
CA TYR A 375 11.00 6.89 -2.79
C TYR A 375 9.63 6.60 -2.20
N LEU A 376 9.08 7.56 -1.46
CA LEU A 376 7.73 7.49 -0.93
C LEU A 376 6.74 8.09 -1.94
N PRO A 377 5.88 7.27 -2.56
CA PRO A 377 4.94 7.74 -3.58
C PRO A 377 3.77 8.52 -2.98
N PHE A 378 3.13 9.36 -3.79
CA PHE A 378 1.83 9.94 -3.46
C PHE A 378 0.74 8.89 -3.70
N LEU A 379 0.44 8.07 -2.67
CA LEU A 379 -0.49 6.94 -2.75
C LEU A 379 -1.91 7.32 -3.17
N PRO A 380 -2.50 8.47 -2.79
CA PRO A 380 -3.84 8.83 -3.26
C PRO A 380 -3.98 8.85 -4.78
N LEU A 381 -2.93 9.22 -5.51
CA LEU A 381 -2.94 9.18 -6.98
C LEU A 381 -2.90 7.74 -7.52
N LEU A 382 -2.16 6.85 -6.87
CA LEU A 382 -2.09 5.43 -7.22
C LEU A 382 -3.45 4.75 -6.97
N LEU A 383 -4.10 5.03 -5.84
CA LEU A 383 -5.46 4.55 -5.55
C LEU A 383 -6.48 5.06 -6.56
N LYS A 384 -6.39 6.33 -6.95
CA LYS A 384 -7.22 6.92 -8.00
C LYS A 384 -7.06 6.17 -9.33
N ASP A 385 -5.82 5.90 -9.75
CA ASP A 385 -5.55 5.16 -10.98
C ASP A 385 -6.15 3.75 -10.94
N LEU A 386 -5.99 3.03 -9.81
CA LEU A 386 -6.59 1.70 -9.61
C LEU A 386 -8.10 1.74 -9.65
N THR A 387 -8.73 2.72 -8.99
CA THR A 387 -10.19 2.89 -9.01
C THR A 387 -10.69 3.11 -10.44
N PHE A 388 -10.04 3.99 -11.22
CA PHE A 388 -10.44 4.22 -12.60
C PHE A 388 -10.28 2.98 -13.50
N ILE A 389 -9.22 2.19 -13.30
CA ILE A 389 -9.06 0.93 -14.01
C ILE A 389 -10.14 -0.07 -13.59
N HIS A 390 -10.40 -0.18 -12.29
CA HIS A 390 -11.36 -1.13 -11.74
C HIS A 390 -12.79 -0.82 -12.20
N GLU A 391 -13.24 0.43 -12.04
CA GLU A 391 -14.59 0.87 -12.40
C GLU A 391 -14.78 1.00 -13.92
N GLY A 392 -13.75 1.45 -14.63
CA GLY A 392 -13.81 1.68 -16.08
C GLY A 392 -13.75 0.41 -16.92
N ASN A 393 -13.43 -0.75 -16.33
CA ASN A 393 -13.31 -2.02 -17.05
C ASN A 393 -14.10 -3.12 -16.34
N LYS A 394 -14.94 -3.84 -17.07
CA LYS A 394 -15.66 -4.99 -16.54
C LYS A 394 -14.66 -6.12 -16.20
N THR A 395 -14.89 -6.78 -15.05
CA THR A 395 -14.10 -7.95 -14.62
C THR A 395 -14.35 -9.15 -15.52
N TYR A 396 -15.58 -9.30 -15.99
CA TYR A 396 -15.98 -10.36 -16.91
C TYR A 396 -16.53 -9.78 -18.21
N LEU A 397 -16.11 -10.36 -19.34
CA LEU A 397 -16.61 -10.07 -20.68
C LEU A 397 -17.22 -11.36 -21.25
N ASN A 398 -18.53 -11.36 -21.48
CA ASN A 398 -19.26 -12.56 -21.95
C ASN A 398 -19.01 -13.82 -21.09
N GLY A 399 -18.95 -13.64 -19.76
CA GLY A 399 -18.71 -14.73 -18.81
C GLY A 399 -17.23 -15.13 -18.65
N LEU A 400 -16.32 -14.54 -19.43
CA LEU A 400 -14.87 -14.81 -19.37
C LEU A 400 -14.15 -13.69 -18.61
N VAL A 401 -13.13 -14.05 -17.84
CA VAL A 401 -12.28 -13.09 -17.10
C VAL A 401 -11.58 -12.16 -18.08
N ASN A 402 -11.70 -10.86 -17.85
CA ASN A 402 -10.95 -9.83 -18.56
C ASN A 402 -9.53 -9.72 -18.00
N PHE A 403 -8.61 -10.56 -18.47
CA PHE A 403 -7.25 -10.59 -17.95
C PHE A 403 -6.43 -9.33 -18.28
N GLU A 404 -6.84 -8.55 -19.29
CA GLU A 404 -6.20 -7.26 -19.57
C GLU A 404 -6.45 -6.25 -18.43
N LYS A 405 -7.67 -6.24 -17.85
CA LYS A 405 -7.94 -5.49 -16.62
C LYS A 405 -6.99 -5.93 -15.48
N MET A 406 -6.81 -7.23 -15.29
CA MET A 406 -5.91 -7.77 -14.25
C MET A 406 -4.48 -7.30 -14.46
N ARG A 407 -4.00 -7.32 -15.70
CA ARG A 407 -2.68 -6.84 -16.07
C ARG A 407 -2.52 -5.33 -15.83
N MET A 408 -3.53 -4.52 -16.15
CA MET A 408 -3.49 -3.08 -15.88
C MET A 408 -3.42 -2.78 -14.38
N LEU A 409 -4.23 -3.47 -13.56
CA LEU A 409 -4.21 -3.33 -12.09
C LEU A 409 -2.85 -3.74 -11.52
N SER A 410 -2.34 -4.92 -11.91
CA SER A 410 -1.06 -5.45 -11.45
C SER A 410 0.11 -4.49 -11.72
N ARG A 411 0.14 -3.87 -12.92
CA ARG A 411 1.17 -2.88 -13.27
C ARG A 411 1.17 -1.66 -12.34
N VAL A 412 0.00 -1.20 -11.93
CA VAL A 412 -0.12 -0.05 -11.01
C VAL A 412 0.31 -0.46 -9.61
N VAL A 413 -0.18 -1.61 -9.13
CA VAL A 413 0.11 -2.11 -7.77
C VAL A 413 1.60 -2.43 -7.59
N SER A 414 2.26 -2.99 -8.60
CA SER A 414 3.70 -3.31 -8.56
C SER A 414 4.61 -2.09 -8.38
N VAL A 415 4.07 -0.87 -8.38
CA VAL A 415 4.81 0.34 -7.99
C VAL A 415 5.20 0.30 -6.52
N VAL A 416 4.34 -0.27 -5.63
CA VAL A 416 4.58 -0.30 -4.18
C VAL A 416 5.89 -1.02 -3.82
N PRO A 417 6.09 -2.32 -4.15
CA PRO A 417 7.33 -3.00 -3.83
C PRO A 417 8.55 -2.37 -4.52
N ARG A 418 8.40 -1.82 -5.74
CA ARG A 418 9.49 -1.11 -6.40
C ARG A 418 9.91 0.15 -5.67
N CYS A 419 8.97 0.86 -5.05
CA CYS A 419 9.27 2.04 -4.23
C CYS A 419 9.98 1.67 -2.92
N GLN A 420 9.76 0.46 -2.39
CA GLN A 420 10.35 -0.04 -1.15
C GLN A 420 11.76 -0.62 -1.33
N CYS A 421 12.13 -1.02 -2.55
CA CYS A 421 13.43 -1.62 -2.84
C CYS A 421 14.58 -0.60 -2.72
N ASN A 422 15.73 -1.04 -2.18
CA ASN A 422 16.99 -0.27 -2.10
C ASN A 422 16.88 1.03 -1.29
N GLN A 423 16.35 0.93 -0.10
CA GLN A 423 16.29 2.05 0.84
C GLN A 423 17.63 2.20 1.58
N ASP A 424 18.36 3.28 1.28
CA ASP A 424 19.44 3.76 2.13
C ASP A 424 18.84 4.67 3.21
N VAL A 425 18.46 4.10 4.35
CA VAL A 425 18.01 4.87 5.51
C VAL A 425 19.22 5.34 6.27
N SER A 426 19.68 6.55 6.01
CA SER A 426 20.55 7.26 6.93
C SER A 426 19.70 7.77 8.09
N GLU A 427 19.83 7.18 9.27
CA GLU A 427 19.19 7.69 10.48
C GLU A 427 19.75 9.08 10.82
N PRO A 428 18.87 10.06 11.12
CA PRO A 428 19.31 11.36 11.57
C PRO A 428 19.86 11.23 12.99
N SER A 429 21.13 11.59 13.20
CA SER A 429 21.78 11.62 14.51
C SER A 429 21.37 12.92 15.26
N LEU A 430 20.44 12.80 16.16
CA LEU A 430 20.12 13.79 17.21
C LEU A 430 20.36 13.10 18.57
N GLY A 431 20.67 13.86 19.62
CA GLY A 431 20.78 13.27 20.96
C GLY A 431 19.49 12.50 21.32
N GLU A 432 19.62 11.26 21.78
CA GLU A 432 18.52 10.27 21.93
C GLU A 432 17.22 10.83 22.54
N ARG A 433 17.31 11.63 23.59
CA ARG A 433 16.15 12.19 24.29
C ARG A 433 15.37 13.21 23.44
N ARG A 434 16.08 14.06 22.70
CA ARG A 434 15.48 15.09 21.84
C ARG A 434 14.84 14.46 20.61
N GLU A 435 15.45 13.42 20.09
CA GLU A 435 14.94 12.63 18.98
C GLU A 435 13.66 11.89 19.34
N GLN A 436 13.64 11.24 20.51
CA GLN A 436 12.46 10.54 21.00
C GLN A 436 11.27 11.48 21.19
N THR A 437 11.50 12.66 21.76
CA THR A 437 10.46 13.70 21.93
C THR A 437 9.89 14.13 20.59
N LEU A 438 10.74 14.34 19.59
CA LEU A 438 10.32 14.71 18.24
C LEU A 438 9.53 13.60 17.56
N ARG A 439 9.99 12.34 17.68
CA ARG A 439 9.27 11.16 17.15
C ARG A 439 7.86 11.05 17.71
N VAL A 440 7.71 11.15 19.05
CA VAL A 440 6.40 11.07 19.69
C VAL A 440 5.49 12.23 19.23
N SER A 441 6.01 13.46 19.22
CA SER A 441 5.23 14.62 18.79
C SER A 441 4.78 14.54 17.33
N LEU A 442 5.62 14.01 16.43
CA LEU A 442 5.27 13.83 15.04
C LEU A 442 4.32 12.65 14.78
N ARG A 443 4.28 11.65 15.68
CA ARG A 443 3.28 10.58 15.64
C ARG A 443 1.89 11.06 16.07
N GLU A 444 1.85 11.99 17.01
CA GLU A 444 0.64 12.53 17.61
C GLU A 444 0.19 13.87 17.00
N LEU A 445 0.49 14.12 15.73
CA LEU A 445 0.04 15.34 15.05
C LEU A 445 -1.47 15.51 15.20
N ARG A 446 -1.87 16.72 15.55
CA ARG A 446 -3.28 17.11 15.65
C ARG A 446 -3.52 18.32 14.76
N GLY A 447 -4.66 18.33 14.10
CA GLY A 447 -5.10 19.43 13.26
C GLY A 447 -6.62 19.54 13.32
N ILE A 448 -7.13 20.73 13.05
CA ILE A 448 -8.56 20.98 12.87
C ILE A 448 -8.91 20.45 11.46
N ASP A 449 -9.74 19.43 11.39
CA ASP A 449 -10.18 18.78 10.15
C ASP A 449 -11.48 19.39 9.59
N ASN A 450 -11.98 20.47 10.20
CA ASN A 450 -13.18 21.19 9.79
C ASN A 450 -12.80 22.42 8.97
N GLN A 451 -13.08 22.40 7.67
CA GLN A 451 -12.79 23.50 6.75
C GLN A 451 -13.54 24.79 7.10
N GLY A 452 -14.77 24.70 7.61
CA GLY A 452 -15.55 25.86 8.07
C GLY A 452 -14.87 26.59 9.22
N THR A 453 -14.43 25.86 10.24
CA THR A 453 -13.66 26.40 11.38
C THR A 453 -12.36 27.03 10.92
N LEU A 454 -11.62 26.38 10.02
CA LEU A 454 -10.37 26.93 9.48
C LEU A 454 -10.59 28.20 8.67
N ASN A 455 -11.65 28.27 7.90
CA ASN A 455 -12.04 29.49 7.16
C ASN A 455 -12.42 30.62 8.11
N GLN A 456 -13.16 30.34 9.18
CA GLN A 456 -13.54 31.32 10.19
C GLN A 456 -12.29 31.90 10.86
N LEU A 457 -11.41 31.05 11.39
CA LEU A 457 -10.13 31.46 11.97
C LEU A 457 -9.31 32.34 11.01
N SER A 458 -9.26 31.96 9.76
CA SER A 458 -8.57 32.74 8.73
C SER A 458 -9.20 34.11 8.49
N LEU A 459 -10.55 34.23 8.55
CA LEU A 459 -11.26 35.49 8.43
C LEU A 459 -11.01 36.41 9.63
N GLU A 460 -10.91 35.85 10.84
CA GLU A 460 -10.56 36.58 12.05
C GLU A 460 -9.11 37.12 11.99
N LEU A 461 -8.18 36.36 11.42
CA LEU A 461 -6.78 36.78 11.26
C LEU A 461 -6.57 37.90 10.25
N GLU A 462 -7.21 37.82 9.13
CA GLU A 462 -7.17 38.80 8.04
C GLU A 462 -8.59 38.96 7.46
N PRO A 463 -9.38 39.93 8.02
CA PRO A 463 -10.71 40.25 7.53
C PRO A 463 -10.68 40.65 6.04
N PRO A 464 -11.76 40.42 5.30
CA PRO A 464 -11.88 40.93 3.94
C PRO A 464 -11.65 42.44 3.94
N ARG A 465 -10.83 42.94 3.04
CA ARG A 465 -10.73 44.41 2.86
C ARG A 465 -12.08 44.89 2.30
N ASP A 466 -12.78 45.75 3.03
CA ASP A 466 -13.95 46.43 2.47
C ASP A 466 -13.51 47.12 1.19
N ARG A 467 -14.06 46.68 0.07
CA ARG A 467 -14.03 47.47 -1.14
C ARG A 467 -14.91 48.68 -0.84
N GLY A 468 -14.27 49.80 -0.49
CA GLY A 468 -14.99 51.05 -0.35
C GLY A 468 -15.93 51.27 -1.54
N PRO A 469 -17.01 51.99 -1.42
CA PRO A 469 -18.02 52.17 -2.44
C PRO A 469 -17.36 52.50 -3.78
N ALA A 470 -17.65 51.72 -4.78
CA ALA A 470 -17.17 51.99 -6.13
C ALA A 470 -17.62 53.41 -6.50
N ASN A 471 -16.66 54.32 -6.80
CA ASN A 471 -16.95 55.63 -7.28
C ASN A 471 -17.94 55.50 -8.45
N PRO A 472 -19.11 56.19 -8.42
CA PRO A 472 -20.04 56.16 -9.53
C PRO A 472 -19.32 56.61 -10.83
N PRO A 473 -19.62 56.05 -11.99
CA PRO A 473 -19.02 56.43 -13.23
C PRO A 473 -19.30 57.91 -13.44
N THR A 474 -18.24 58.73 -13.53
CA THR A 474 -18.32 60.12 -14.00
C THR A 474 -18.86 60.11 -15.41
N ALA A 475 -20.14 60.48 -15.55
CA ALA A 475 -20.73 60.76 -16.83
C ALA A 475 -19.95 61.91 -17.54
N LYS A 476 -19.41 61.59 -18.70
CA LYS A 476 -19.04 62.59 -19.73
C LYS A 476 -19.93 62.42 -20.94
#